data_93b183cf786932ee496f4d5eb7059671
#
_entry.id   93b183cf786932ee496f4d5eb7059671
#
_cell.length_a   1.000
_cell.length_b   1.000
_cell.length_c   1.000
_cell.angle_alpha   90.00
_cell.angle_beta   90.00
_cell.angle_gamma   90.00
#
_symmetry.space_group_name_H-M   'P 1'
#
loop_
_entity.id
_entity.type
_entity.pdbx_description
1 polymer ?
#
loop_
_entity_poly.entity_id
_entity_poly.type
_entity_poly.pdbx_seq_one_letter_code
_entity_poly.pdbx_strand_id
1 'polypeptide(L)'
;MSGMSQPEKSSTEFAAYQAQRRKELWNLLGDLPWDYQPGPVKVLKTEKHDGYTLERLLLDLNGVEPVPALLLVPDKRAARAPGLLYIHWHGGMYDLGKEQLLVGDDAQPAYAPVCAEKGLVTLAIDSWCFGERKHDDNGSRGEADTFKYMLWKGQVLWGMMMFDEFRALDYLATRPEVDPNRLGVLGMSMGATKAWWLAALDPRVRACMDVCCLTDFQELIKIHNLSGHGIYYYVPSLLKHFQSEQINELIVPRARLSVNGRLDDLTPPAGVERIRDYLLPLYQKYGKSEDCHIELFDCPHTELPAMRKLILAWMDNYLVEPAST
;
A
#
# COMPACT_ATOMS: atom_id res chain seq x y z
N MET A 1 18.25 -29.14 -1.31
CA MET A 1 18.64 -28.90 -2.71
C MET A 1 19.44 -27.61 -2.72
N SER A 2 20.68 -27.66 -3.20
CA SER A 2 21.70 -26.61 -3.13
C SER A 2 21.18 -25.36 -3.86
N GLY A 3 21.09 -24.23 -3.15
CA GLY A 3 20.80 -22.94 -3.73
C GLY A 3 21.86 -22.58 -4.79
N MET A 4 21.46 -22.61 -6.05
CA MET A 4 22.23 -21.96 -7.10
C MET A 4 22.20 -20.45 -6.79
N SER A 5 23.34 -19.89 -6.37
CA SER A 5 23.53 -18.45 -6.30
C SER A 5 23.28 -17.89 -7.70
N GLN A 6 22.23 -17.06 -7.85
CA GLN A 6 22.05 -16.32 -9.11
C GLN A 6 23.31 -15.47 -9.35
N PRO A 7 23.77 -15.36 -10.62
CA PRO A 7 24.91 -14.52 -10.94
C PRO A 7 24.68 -13.10 -10.45
N GLU A 8 25.72 -12.47 -9.91
CA GLU A 8 25.65 -11.12 -9.37
C GLU A 8 25.26 -10.13 -10.46
N LYS A 9 24.01 -9.65 -10.41
CA LYS A 9 23.52 -8.60 -11.31
C LYS A 9 24.12 -7.25 -10.91
N SER A 10 24.60 -6.49 -11.87
CA SER A 10 24.92 -5.07 -11.69
C SER A 10 23.62 -4.27 -11.37
N SER A 11 23.75 -3.04 -10.87
CA SER A 11 22.59 -2.19 -10.57
C SER A 11 21.69 -1.98 -11.80
N THR A 12 22.27 -1.84 -13.00
CA THR A 12 21.52 -1.68 -14.26
C THR A 12 20.79 -2.96 -14.64
N GLU A 13 21.44 -4.12 -14.54
CA GLU A 13 20.81 -5.41 -14.83
C GLU A 13 19.69 -5.73 -13.82
N PHE A 14 19.87 -5.34 -12.55
CA PHE A 14 18.83 -5.51 -11.55
C PHE A 14 17.61 -4.61 -11.82
N ALA A 15 17.82 -3.36 -12.21
CA ALA A 15 16.73 -2.47 -12.60
C ALA A 15 15.95 -3.00 -13.82
N ALA A 16 16.65 -3.54 -14.82
CA ALA A 16 16.01 -4.17 -15.98
C ALA A 16 15.21 -5.42 -15.58
N TYR A 17 15.77 -6.27 -14.72
CA TYR A 17 15.08 -7.43 -14.15
C TYR A 17 13.81 -7.00 -13.39
N GLN A 18 13.90 -6.00 -12.51
CA GLN A 18 12.74 -5.50 -11.78
C GLN A 18 11.66 -4.95 -12.72
N ALA A 19 12.04 -4.22 -13.78
CA ALA A 19 11.09 -3.70 -14.76
C ALA A 19 10.32 -4.84 -15.47
N GLN A 20 11.04 -5.91 -15.88
CA GLN A 20 10.43 -7.09 -16.46
C GLN A 20 9.48 -7.79 -15.48
N ARG A 21 9.91 -7.99 -14.23
CA ARG A 21 9.09 -8.65 -13.19
C ARG A 21 7.85 -7.84 -12.82
N ARG A 22 7.93 -6.49 -12.78
CA ARG A 22 6.76 -5.62 -12.59
C ARG A 22 5.72 -5.82 -13.68
N LYS A 23 6.16 -5.90 -14.94
CA LYS A 23 5.26 -6.17 -16.07
C LYS A 23 4.57 -7.54 -15.92
N GLU A 24 5.32 -8.56 -15.52
CA GLU A 24 4.76 -9.89 -15.26
C GLU A 24 3.75 -9.86 -14.11
N LEU A 25 4.05 -9.13 -13.02
CA LEU A 25 3.16 -9.00 -11.88
C LEU A 25 1.86 -8.28 -12.27
N TRP A 26 1.94 -7.18 -13.02
CA TRP A 26 0.75 -6.51 -13.58
C TRP A 26 -0.10 -7.44 -14.46
N ASN A 27 0.52 -8.26 -15.29
CA ASN A 27 -0.19 -9.19 -16.16
C ASN A 27 -0.97 -10.28 -15.40
N LEU A 28 -0.59 -10.60 -14.15
CA LEU A 28 -1.32 -11.54 -13.30
C LEU A 28 -2.57 -10.92 -12.66
N LEU A 29 -2.70 -9.60 -12.70
CA LEU A 29 -3.79 -8.87 -12.04
C LEU A 29 -5.08 -8.79 -12.87
N GLY A 30 -5.16 -9.54 -13.98
CA GLY A 30 -6.35 -9.63 -14.83
C GLY A 30 -6.45 -8.46 -15.82
N ASP A 31 -7.60 -8.38 -16.48
CA ASP A 31 -7.88 -7.35 -17.46
C ASP A 31 -8.13 -6.01 -16.77
N LEU A 32 -7.16 -5.10 -16.87
CA LEU A 32 -7.18 -3.77 -16.26
C LEU A 32 -7.46 -2.69 -17.32
N PRO A 33 -8.17 -1.61 -16.98
CA PRO A 33 -8.55 -0.57 -17.94
C PRO A 33 -7.42 0.42 -18.25
N TRP A 34 -6.29 -0.09 -18.79
CA TRP A 34 -5.11 0.73 -19.10
C TRP A 34 -5.37 1.83 -20.13
N ASP A 35 -6.27 1.56 -21.10
CA ASP A 35 -6.61 2.52 -22.17
C ASP A 35 -7.60 3.59 -21.70
N TYR A 36 -8.17 3.44 -20.50
CA TYR A 36 -9.07 4.43 -19.92
C TYR A 36 -8.34 5.71 -19.53
N GLN A 37 -8.87 6.84 -19.95
CA GLN A 37 -8.37 8.16 -19.56
C GLN A 37 -9.21 8.71 -18.40
N PRO A 38 -8.60 9.05 -17.25
CA PRO A 38 -9.33 9.60 -16.12
C PRO A 38 -10.14 10.84 -16.49
N GLY A 39 -11.38 10.87 -16.03
CA GLY A 39 -12.26 12.04 -16.18
C GLY A 39 -11.88 13.17 -15.22
N PRO A 40 -12.61 14.31 -15.30
CA PRO A 40 -12.37 15.44 -14.41
C PRO A 40 -12.73 15.09 -12.97
N VAL A 41 -11.88 15.54 -12.04
CA VAL A 41 -12.11 15.39 -10.59
C VAL A 41 -13.25 16.29 -10.15
N LYS A 42 -14.17 15.75 -9.35
CA LYS A 42 -15.24 16.55 -8.72
C LYS A 42 -14.88 16.79 -7.25
N VAL A 43 -14.79 18.06 -6.85
CA VAL A 43 -14.73 18.45 -5.44
C VAL A 43 -16.16 18.51 -4.92
N LEU A 44 -16.51 17.59 -4.02
CA LEU A 44 -17.85 17.49 -3.44
C LEU A 44 -18.02 18.45 -2.26
N LYS A 45 -16.97 18.58 -1.45
CA LYS A 45 -16.95 19.43 -0.26
C LYS A 45 -15.52 19.82 0.10
N THR A 46 -15.36 21.03 0.63
CA THR A 46 -14.11 21.50 1.24
C THR A 46 -14.38 21.87 2.68
N GLU A 47 -13.61 21.33 3.61
CA GLU A 47 -13.81 21.49 5.05
C GLU A 47 -12.50 22.01 5.67
N LYS A 48 -12.62 23.02 6.53
CA LYS A 48 -11.49 23.54 7.29
C LYS A 48 -11.41 22.85 8.63
N HIS A 49 -10.27 22.26 8.90
CA HIS A 49 -9.91 21.63 10.17
C HIS A 49 -8.75 22.36 10.83
N ASP A 50 -8.41 22.01 12.07
CA ASP A 50 -7.23 22.54 12.73
C ASP A 50 -5.97 22.01 12.04
N GLY A 51 -5.19 22.92 11.46
CA GLY A 51 -3.93 22.62 10.78
C GLY A 51 -4.02 22.12 9.34
N TYR A 52 -5.21 21.90 8.78
CA TYR A 52 -5.36 21.45 7.38
C TYR A 52 -6.71 21.79 6.75
N THR A 53 -6.75 21.74 5.44
CA THR A 53 -7.98 21.73 4.65
C THR A 53 -8.22 20.31 4.13
N LEU A 54 -9.45 19.81 4.25
CA LEU A 54 -9.90 18.53 3.73
C LEU A 54 -10.80 18.74 2.52
N GLU A 55 -10.44 18.15 1.39
CA GLU A 55 -11.28 18.06 0.19
C GLU A 55 -11.90 16.67 0.10
N ARG A 56 -13.24 16.59 0.04
CA ARG A 56 -13.96 15.35 -0.32
C ARG A 56 -14.11 15.33 -1.83
N LEU A 57 -13.56 14.31 -2.45
CA LEU A 57 -13.44 14.21 -3.90
C LEU A 57 -14.20 13.00 -4.44
N LEU A 58 -14.63 13.12 -5.68
CA LEU A 58 -15.03 11.97 -6.50
C LEU A 58 -14.10 11.90 -7.70
N LEU A 59 -13.29 10.86 -7.74
CA LEU A 59 -12.33 10.60 -8.78
C LEU A 59 -12.92 9.61 -9.80
N ASP A 60 -12.53 9.75 -11.06
CA ASP A 60 -12.86 8.81 -12.13
C ASP A 60 -11.56 8.14 -12.59
N LEU A 61 -11.17 7.05 -11.91
CA LEU A 61 -9.86 6.43 -12.08
C LEU A 61 -9.87 5.25 -13.07
N ASN A 62 -11.01 4.56 -13.21
CA ASN A 62 -11.08 3.27 -13.88
C ASN A 62 -12.18 3.14 -14.95
N GLY A 63 -13.07 4.14 -15.09
CA GLY A 63 -14.18 4.13 -16.04
C GLY A 63 -15.29 3.11 -15.73
N VAL A 64 -15.22 2.43 -14.60
CA VAL A 64 -16.22 1.43 -14.19
C VAL A 64 -17.16 2.01 -13.13
N GLU A 65 -16.57 2.57 -12.06
CA GLU A 65 -17.34 3.26 -11.03
C GLU A 65 -16.52 4.43 -10.44
N PRO A 66 -17.20 5.48 -9.95
CA PRO A 66 -16.54 6.59 -9.28
C PRO A 66 -15.79 6.14 -8.02
N VAL A 67 -14.65 6.77 -7.75
CA VAL A 67 -13.80 6.48 -6.58
C VAL A 67 -13.86 7.66 -5.61
N PRO A 68 -14.60 7.54 -4.50
CA PRO A 68 -14.62 8.54 -3.45
C PRO A 68 -13.25 8.65 -2.78
N ALA A 69 -12.83 9.90 -2.50
CA ALA A 69 -11.52 10.16 -1.93
C ALA A 69 -11.53 11.32 -0.93
N LEU A 70 -10.55 11.31 -0.04
CA LEU A 70 -10.20 12.42 0.85
C LEU A 70 -8.82 12.93 0.47
N LEU A 71 -8.70 14.23 0.25
CA LEU A 71 -7.42 14.89 0.11
C LEU A 71 -7.21 15.88 1.26
N LEU A 72 -6.23 15.60 2.09
CA LEU A 72 -5.79 16.46 3.18
C LEU A 72 -4.65 17.33 2.69
N VAL A 73 -4.83 18.64 2.77
CA VAL A 73 -3.80 19.64 2.41
C VAL A 73 -3.40 20.40 3.67
N PRO A 74 -2.19 20.20 4.21
CA PRO A 74 -1.72 20.91 5.41
C PRO A 74 -1.63 22.42 5.21
N ASP A 75 -1.96 23.19 6.24
CA ASP A 75 -1.80 24.66 6.21
C ASP A 75 -0.33 25.07 6.24
N LYS A 76 0.46 24.35 7.03
CA LYS A 76 1.92 24.54 7.12
C LYS A 76 2.60 23.45 6.30
N ARG A 77 3.10 23.81 5.13
CA ARG A 77 3.82 22.91 4.24
C ARG A 77 4.81 23.69 3.36
N ALA A 78 5.74 22.99 2.75
CA ALA A 78 6.54 23.51 1.65
C ALA A 78 5.63 23.87 0.45
N ALA A 79 6.09 24.76 -0.43
CA ALA A 79 5.35 25.12 -1.65
C ALA A 79 5.01 23.87 -2.49
N ARG A 80 5.95 22.92 -2.58
CA ARG A 80 5.75 21.54 -3.07
C ARG A 80 6.10 20.57 -1.96
N ALA A 81 5.09 20.02 -1.35
CA ALA A 81 5.18 19.14 -0.19
C ALA A 81 5.30 17.66 -0.59
N PRO A 82 5.79 16.78 0.27
CA PRO A 82 5.70 15.35 0.02
C PRO A 82 4.24 14.91 -0.08
N GLY A 83 3.97 13.94 -0.97
CA GLY A 83 2.68 13.28 -1.11
C GLY A 83 2.66 11.94 -0.39
N LEU A 84 1.59 11.66 0.35
CA LEU A 84 1.35 10.38 1.00
C LEU A 84 0.04 9.78 0.49
N LEU A 85 0.06 8.55 -0.01
CA LEU A 85 -1.13 7.75 -0.21
C LEU A 85 -1.36 6.90 1.03
N TYR A 86 -2.40 7.23 1.80
CA TYR A 86 -2.84 6.45 2.95
C TYR A 86 -3.86 5.42 2.49
N ILE A 87 -3.59 4.15 2.78
CA ILE A 87 -4.40 3.02 2.32
C ILE A 87 -5.08 2.38 3.53
N HIS A 88 -6.41 2.41 3.53
CA HIS A 88 -7.23 1.92 4.65
C HIS A 88 -7.17 0.38 4.79
N TRP A 89 -7.44 -0.09 6.00
CA TRP A 89 -7.49 -1.50 6.35
C TRP A 89 -8.90 -2.10 6.18
N HIS A 90 -9.01 -3.42 6.28
CA HIS A 90 -10.26 -4.16 6.10
C HIS A 90 -11.05 -4.29 7.40
N GLY A 91 -10.51 -5.01 8.38
CA GLY A 91 -11.07 -5.25 9.72
C GLY A 91 -12.56 -5.65 9.79
N GLY A 92 -13.17 -6.01 8.67
CA GLY A 92 -14.62 -6.18 8.58
C GLY A 92 -15.43 -4.88 8.59
N MET A 93 -14.75 -3.71 8.59
CA MET A 93 -15.38 -2.39 8.73
C MET A 93 -15.68 -1.78 7.35
N TYR A 94 -16.56 -2.45 6.61
CA TYR A 94 -16.91 -2.08 5.24
C TYR A 94 -17.48 -0.67 5.08
N ASP A 95 -18.02 -0.06 6.14
CA ASP A 95 -18.61 1.28 6.09
C ASP A 95 -17.59 2.42 6.24
N LEU A 96 -16.36 2.14 6.71
CA LEU A 96 -15.39 3.19 7.01
C LEU A 96 -14.55 3.60 5.80
N GLY A 97 -13.93 2.65 5.11
CA GLY A 97 -13.07 2.94 3.97
C GLY A 97 -12.04 4.04 4.25
N LYS A 98 -11.96 5.04 3.37
CA LYS A 98 -11.06 6.19 3.47
C LYS A 98 -11.19 7.03 4.74
N GLU A 99 -12.35 6.97 5.41
CA GLU A 99 -12.57 7.73 6.65
C GLU A 99 -11.63 7.30 7.78
N GLN A 100 -11.02 6.11 7.68
CA GLN A 100 -9.99 5.66 8.63
C GLN A 100 -8.78 6.61 8.71
N LEU A 101 -8.50 7.40 7.68
CA LEU A 101 -7.51 8.48 7.77
C LEU A 101 -7.84 9.47 8.89
N LEU A 102 -9.13 9.77 9.07
CA LEU A 102 -9.64 10.80 9.99
C LEU A 102 -9.98 10.24 11.36
N VAL A 103 -10.47 9.00 11.40
CA VAL A 103 -10.88 8.33 12.63
C VAL A 103 -10.04 7.10 12.85
N GLY A 104 -9.32 7.07 13.94
CA GLY A 104 -8.61 5.88 14.38
C GLY A 104 -9.52 4.97 15.21
N ASP A 105 -8.97 3.83 15.59
CA ASP A 105 -9.55 2.92 16.55
C ASP A 105 -8.48 2.35 17.50
N ASP A 106 -8.84 1.31 18.26
CA ASP A 106 -7.93 0.66 19.20
C ASP A 106 -6.76 -0.07 18.48
N ALA A 107 -6.93 -0.43 17.20
CA ALA A 107 -5.89 -1.11 16.43
C ALA A 107 -4.94 -0.14 15.73
N GLN A 108 -5.45 1.02 15.30
CA GLN A 108 -4.64 2.05 14.64
C GLN A 108 -5.18 3.46 14.92
N PRO A 109 -4.41 4.33 15.59
CA PRO A 109 -4.78 5.74 15.75
C PRO A 109 -4.84 6.50 14.42
N ALA A 110 -5.73 7.50 14.32
CA ALA A 110 -5.86 8.34 13.11
C ALA A 110 -4.52 8.96 12.65
N TYR A 111 -4.35 9.06 11.33
CA TYR A 111 -3.14 9.63 10.74
C TYR A 111 -3.30 11.07 10.27
N ALA A 112 -4.54 11.58 10.09
CA ALA A 112 -4.76 12.95 9.63
C ALA A 112 -4.03 14.02 10.45
N PRO A 113 -4.07 14.02 11.80
CA PRO A 113 -3.35 15.03 12.59
C PRO A 113 -1.85 15.00 12.35
N VAL A 114 -1.26 13.81 12.27
CA VAL A 114 0.18 13.61 12.05
C VAL A 114 0.59 14.06 10.64
N CYS A 115 -0.20 13.71 9.63
CA CYS A 115 0.05 14.14 8.26
C CYS A 115 0.02 15.66 8.13
N ALA A 116 -0.96 16.30 8.79
CA ALA A 116 -1.06 17.75 8.84
C ALA A 116 0.15 18.39 9.53
N GLU A 117 0.56 17.89 10.69
CA GLU A 117 1.72 18.38 11.46
C GLU A 117 3.02 18.27 10.65
N LYS A 118 3.22 17.15 9.95
CA LYS A 118 4.42 16.90 9.13
C LYS A 118 4.39 17.59 7.76
N GLY A 119 3.31 18.27 7.41
CA GLY A 119 3.19 18.95 6.12
C GLY A 119 3.05 17.99 4.92
N LEU A 120 2.52 16.79 5.13
CA LEU A 120 2.28 15.78 4.08
C LEU A 120 0.91 16.01 3.42
N VAL A 121 0.89 16.26 2.12
CA VAL A 121 -0.37 16.23 1.35
C VAL A 121 -0.78 14.77 1.22
N THR A 122 -1.93 14.43 1.83
CA THR A 122 -2.32 13.03 2.00
C THR A 122 -3.62 12.73 1.26
N LEU A 123 -3.58 11.72 0.40
CA LEU A 123 -4.75 11.18 -0.30
C LEU A 123 -5.14 9.83 0.31
N ALA A 124 -6.44 9.61 0.48
CA ALA A 124 -7.02 8.30 0.80
C ALA A 124 -8.23 8.05 -0.10
N ILE A 125 -8.37 6.84 -0.63
CA ILE A 125 -9.50 6.45 -1.48
C ILE A 125 -10.29 5.32 -0.84
N ASP A 126 -11.57 5.20 -1.17
CA ASP A 126 -12.33 3.98 -0.87
C ASP A 126 -11.90 2.86 -1.81
N SER A 127 -11.48 1.74 -1.25
CA SER A 127 -11.26 0.51 -2.02
C SER A 127 -12.61 -0.05 -2.51
N TRP A 128 -12.56 -0.88 -3.53
CA TRP A 128 -13.71 -1.66 -3.98
C TRP A 128 -14.40 -2.34 -2.79
N CYS A 129 -15.72 -2.23 -2.73
CA CYS A 129 -16.61 -2.79 -1.71
C CYS A 129 -16.54 -2.10 -0.33
N PHE A 130 -15.82 -0.98 -0.17
CA PHE A 130 -15.70 -0.23 1.09
C PHE A 130 -16.25 1.20 0.98
N GLY A 131 -16.59 1.76 2.14
CA GLY A 131 -17.07 3.15 2.25
C GLY A 131 -18.26 3.41 1.34
N GLU A 132 -18.18 4.45 0.52
CA GLU A 132 -19.23 4.82 -0.44
C GLU A 132 -19.28 3.88 -1.68
N ARG A 133 -18.36 2.90 -1.79
CA ARG A 133 -18.35 1.85 -2.83
C ARG A 133 -18.88 0.49 -2.32
N LYS A 134 -19.52 0.48 -1.18
CA LYS A 134 -20.18 -0.72 -0.63
C LYS A 134 -21.46 -1.02 -1.42
N HIS A 135 -21.56 -2.20 -2.00
CA HIS A 135 -22.68 -2.59 -2.88
C HIS A 135 -23.82 -3.33 -2.17
N ASP A 136 -23.60 -3.79 -0.95
CA ASP A 136 -24.58 -4.57 -0.17
C ASP A 136 -24.44 -4.22 1.30
N ASP A 137 -25.54 -4.20 2.05
CA ASP A 137 -25.52 -3.98 3.51
C ASP A 137 -24.71 -5.06 4.24
N ASN A 138 -24.64 -6.27 3.68
CA ASN A 138 -23.69 -7.29 4.08
C ASN A 138 -22.39 -7.12 3.28
N GLY A 139 -21.44 -6.33 3.79
CA GLY A 139 -20.19 -6.00 3.13
C GLY A 139 -19.39 -7.24 2.65
N SER A 140 -19.30 -8.28 3.47
CA SER A 140 -18.61 -9.53 3.13
C SER A 140 -19.28 -10.25 1.94
N ARG A 141 -20.61 -10.21 1.86
CA ARG A 141 -21.33 -10.77 0.73
C ARG A 141 -21.10 -9.94 -0.54
N GLY A 142 -21.18 -8.63 -0.43
CA GLY A 142 -20.93 -7.70 -1.54
C GLY A 142 -19.53 -7.87 -2.13
N GLU A 143 -18.52 -8.01 -1.26
CA GLU A 143 -17.14 -8.28 -1.66
C GLU A 143 -17.02 -9.63 -2.38
N ALA A 144 -17.61 -10.69 -1.84
CA ALA A 144 -17.57 -12.03 -2.43
C ALA A 144 -18.27 -12.09 -3.79
N ASP A 145 -19.39 -11.39 -3.95
CA ASP A 145 -20.13 -11.33 -5.22
C ASP A 145 -19.37 -10.48 -6.26
N THR A 146 -18.76 -9.36 -5.85
CA THR A 146 -17.88 -8.55 -6.72
C THR A 146 -16.68 -9.35 -7.21
N PHE A 147 -16.00 -10.09 -6.31
CA PHE A 147 -14.90 -10.96 -6.68
C PHE A 147 -15.28 -11.99 -7.74
N LYS A 148 -16.38 -12.72 -7.53
CA LYS A 148 -16.89 -13.74 -8.47
C LYS A 148 -17.29 -13.13 -9.81
N TYR A 149 -17.97 -11.98 -9.76
CA TYR A 149 -18.37 -11.26 -10.97
C TYR A 149 -17.15 -10.84 -11.81
N MET A 150 -16.14 -10.27 -11.15
CA MET A 150 -14.90 -9.87 -11.82
C MET A 150 -14.18 -11.05 -12.46
N LEU A 151 -14.11 -12.22 -11.79
CA LEU A 151 -13.50 -13.42 -12.37
C LEU A 151 -14.17 -13.86 -13.67
N TRP A 152 -15.51 -13.77 -13.77
CA TRP A 152 -16.21 -14.08 -15.02
C TRP A 152 -15.88 -13.12 -16.16
N LYS A 153 -15.40 -11.91 -15.84
CA LYS A 153 -15.00 -10.89 -16.81
C LYS A 153 -13.49 -10.86 -17.11
N GLY A 154 -12.74 -11.82 -16.60
CA GLY A 154 -11.27 -11.81 -16.76
C GLY A 154 -10.56 -10.83 -15.83
N GLN A 155 -11.29 -10.18 -14.93
CA GLN A 155 -10.75 -9.23 -13.95
C GLN A 155 -10.41 -9.94 -12.63
N VAL A 156 -9.51 -9.36 -11.87
CA VAL A 156 -9.15 -9.80 -10.52
C VAL A 156 -9.45 -8.64 -9.56
N LEU A 157 -10.23 -8.90 -8.49
CA LEU A 157 -10.61 -7.82 -7.55
C LEU A 157 -9.37 -7.14 -6.96
N TRP A 158 -8.35 -7.93 -6.57
CA TRP A 158 -7.06 -7.37 -6.13
C TRP A 158 -6.41 -6.50 -7.19
N GLY A 159 -6.48 -6.92 -8.46
CA GLY A 159 -5.96 -6.15 -9.58
C GLY A 159 -6.65 -4.81 -9.75
N MET A 160 -7.98 -4.79 -9.69
CA MET A 160 -8.76 -3.55 -9.78
C MET A 160 -8.51 -2.62 -8.57
N MET A 161 -8.37 -3.19 -7.35
CA MET A 161 -7.97 -2.42 -6.17
C MET A 161 -6.58 -1.80 -6.36
N MET A 162 -5.60 -2.56 -6.85
CA MET A 162 -4.24 -2.05 -7.09
C MET A 162 -4.18 -1.03 -8.23
N PHE A 163 -5.00 -1.20 -9.26
CA PHE A 163 -5.12 -0.23 -10.35
C PHE A 163 -5.66 1.11 -9.85
N ASP A 164 -6.67 1.10 -8.98
CA ASP A 164 -7.21 2.33 -8.39
C ASP A 164 -6.17 3.04 -7.50
N GLU A 165 -5.39 2.30 -6.68
CA GLU A 165 -4.30 2.89 -5.89
C GLU A 165 -3.20 3.48 -6.79
N PHE A 166 -2.85 2.80 -7.87
CA PHE A 166 -1.89 3.31 -8.85
C PHE A 166 -2.37 4.60 -9.51
N ARG A 167 -3.64 4.66 -9.93
CA ARG A 167 -4.26 5.85 -10.51
C ARG A 167 -4.48 6.97 -9.48
N ALA A 168 -4.75 6.62 -8.22
CA ALA A 168 -4.81 7.59 -7.13
C ALA A 168 -3.43 8.25 -6.88
N LEU A 169 -2.36 7.47 -6.98
CA LEU A 169 -1.00 8.00 -6.91
C LEU A 169 -0.68 8.91 -8.11
N ASP A 170 -1.17 8.58 -9.32
CA ASP A 170 -1.10 9.48 -10.48
C ASP A 170 -1.76 10.82 -10.19
N TYR A 171 -2.98 10.78 -9.68
CA TYR A 171 -3.70 12.01 -9.31
C TYR A 171 -2.95 12.81 -8.25
N LEU A 172 -2.49 12.17 -7.17
CA LEU A 172 -1.73 12.84 -6.11
C LEU A 172 -0.48 13.53 -6.68
N ALA A 173 0.24 12.87 -7.58
CA ALA A 173 1.43 13.42 -8.22
C ALA A 173 1.16 14.64 -9.13
N THR A 174 -0.07 14.80 -9.63
CA THR A 174 -0.46 15.96 -10.46
C THR A 174 -0.87 17.18 -9.65
N ARG A 175 -1.07 17.05 -8.34
CA ARG A 175 -1.47 18.18 -7.49
C ARG A 175 -0.36 19.23 -7.44
N PRO A 176 -0.69 20.52 -7.61
CA PRO A 176 0.33 21.60 -7.62
C PRO A 176 1.06 21.73 -6.27
N GLU A 177 0.43 21.31 -5.17
CA GLU A 177 1.01 21.32 -3.83
C GLU A 177 2.00 20.16 -3.59
N VAL A 178 2.04 19.14 -4.47
CA VAL A 178 2.81 17.91 -4.27
C VAL A 178 4.11 17.92 -5.06
N ASP A 179 5.19 17.46 -4.43
CA ASP A 179 6.44 17.11 -5.09
C ASP A 179 6.35 15.63 -5.58
N PRO A 180 6.24 15.40 -6.90
CA PRO A 180 6.08 14.04 -7.44
C PRO A 180 7.32 13.14 -7.23
N ASN A 181 8.46 13.71 -6.80
CA ASN A 181 9.65 12.94 -6.45
C ASN A 181 9.68 12.51 -4.98
N ARG A 182 8.71 12.94 -4.18
CA ARG A 182 8.59 12.62 -2.75
C ARG A 182 7.24 11.99 -2.44
N LEU A 183 6.95 10.86 -3.09
CA LEU A 183 5.73 10.09 -2.89
C LEU A 183 5.97 8.93 -1.93
N GLY A 184 5.13 8.81 -0.91
CA GLY A 184 5.12 7.70 0.03
C GLY A 184 3.79 6.97 0.03
N VAL A 185 3.81 5.75 0.55
CA VAL A 185 2.61 4.95 0.82
C VAL A 185 2.65 4.43 2.24
N LEU A 186 1.49 4.43 2.90
CA LEU A 186 1.31 3.91 4.24
C LEU A 186 -0.02 3.18 4.35
N GLY A 187 -0.03 2.01 4.96
CA GLY A 187 -1.25 1.30 5.28
C GLY A 187 -1.08 0.27 6.39
N MET A 188 -2.20 -0.17 6.95
CA MET A 188 -2.27 -1.26 7.91
C MET A 188 -3.09 -2.42 7.34
N SER A 189 -2.79 -3.67 7.73
CA SER A 189 -3.58 -4.86 7.37
C SER A 189 -3.76 -5.01 5.84
N MET A 190 -4.98 -5.00 5.31
CA MET A 190 -5.23 -4.93 3.87
C MET A 190 -4.47 -3.74 3.24
N GLY A 191 -4.51 -2.58 3.89
CA GLY A 191 -3.77 -1.39 3.45
C GLY A 191 -2.25 -1.59 3.45
N ALA A 192 -1.72 -2.35 4.42
CA ALA A 192 -0.31 -2.73 4.45
C ALA A 192 0.08 -3.58 3.25
N THR A 193 -0.72 -4.62 2.96
CA THR A 193 -0.50 -5.46 1.78
C THR A 193 -0.57 -4.65 0.49
N LYS A 194 -1.56 -3.76 0.36
CA LYS A 194 -1.66 -2.86 -0.80
C LYS A 194 -0.48 -1.90 -0.87
N ALA A 195 0.02 -1.39 0.25
CA ALA A 195 1.16 -0.47 0.27
C ALA A 195 2.43 -1.11 -0.31
N TRP A 196 2.82 -2.32 0.15
CA TRP A 196 3.99 -2.96 -0.42
C TRP A 196 3.78 -3.53 -1.83
N TRP A 197 2.55 -3.93 -2.21
CA TRP A 197 2.22 -4.25 -3.59
C TRP A 197 2.37 -3.03 -4.49
N LEU A 198 1.80 -1.88 -4.10
CA LEU A 198 1.91 -0.64 -4.89
C LEU A 198 3.36 -0.19 -5.02
N ALA A 199 4.14 -0.23 -3.94
CA ALA A 199 5.56 0.08 -4.00
C ALA A 199 6.34 -0.89 -4.91
N ALA A 200 5.96 -2.17 -4.97
CA ALA A 200 6.55 -3.12 -5.89
C ALA A 200 6.17 -2.82 -7.35
N LEU A 201 4.92 -2.44 -7.60
CA LEU A 201 4.37 -2.17 -8.93
C LEU A 201 4.75 -0.80 -9.49
N ASP A 202 4.92 0.21 -8.63
CA ASP A 202 5.21 1.59 -9.02
C ASP A 202 6.56 2.08 -8.46
N PRO A 203 7.56 2.29 -9.33
CA PRO A 203 8.88 2.77 -8.89
C PRO A 203 8.90 4.21 -8.39
N ARG A 204 7.83 4.99 -8.58
CA ARG A 204 7.74 6.38 -8.06
C ARG A 204 7.53 6.43 -6.55
N VAL A 205 7.04 5.36 -5.93
CA VAL A 205 6.93 5.24 -4.47
C VAL A 205 8.32 5.26 -3.87
N ARG A 206 8.71 6.37 -3.26
CA ARG A 206 10.01 6.58 -2.62
C ARG A 206 10.13 5.88 -1.28
N ALA A 207 9.06 5.91 -0.48
CA ALA A 207 9.00 5.28 0.83
C ALA A 207 7.74 4.44 0.99
N CYS A 208 7.92 3.17 1.36
CA CYS A 208 6.85 2.24 1.66
C CYS A 208 6.86 1.93 3.16
N MET A 209 5.74 2.16 3.81
CA MET A 209 5.53 1.88 5.22
C MET A 209 4.30 0.99 5.37
N ASP A 210 4.44 -0.12 6.05
CA ASP A 210 3.33 -1.02 6.33
C ASP A 210 3.31 -1.53 7.77
N VAL A 211 2.09 -1.62 8.30
CA VAL A 211 1.78 -2.04 9.66
C VAL A 211 0.95 -3.31 9.58
N CYS A 212 1.48 -4.40 10.09
CA CYS A 212 0.85 -5.72 10.04
C CYS A 212 0.50 -6.15 8.60
N CYS A 213 0.67 -7.41 8.26
CA CYS A 213 0.47 -7.98 6.92
C CYS A 213 1.62 -7.83 5.91
N LEU A 214 2.88 -7.88 6.38
CA LEU A 214 3.97 -8.36 5.52
C LEU A 214 3.85 -9.90 5.41
N THR A 215 2.87 -10.34 4.64
CA THR A 215 2.42 -11.73 4.67
C THR A 215 3.20 -12.60 3.70
N ASP A 216 3.69 -13.72 4.18
CA ASP A 216 4.20 -14.81 3.37
C ASP A 216 3.08 -15.79 3.02
N PHE A 217 2.79 -15.91 1.73
CA PHE A 217 1.67 -16.75 1.26
C PHE A 217 1.88 -18.24 1.55
N GLN A 218 3.12 -18.73 1.54
CA GLN A 218 3.42 -20.14 1.84
C GLN A 218 3.21 -20.45 3.31
N GLU A 219 3.56 -19.53 4.22
CA GLU A 219 3.31 -19.72 5.64
C GLU A 219 1.82 -19.69 5.96
N LEU A 220 1.02 -18.83 5.29
CA LEU A 220 -0.44 -18.88 5.43
C LEU A 220 -1.05 -20.23 5.00
N ILE A 221 -0.55 -20.79 3.90
CA ILE A 221 -0.98 -22.12 3.43
C ILE A 221 -0.60 -23.19 4.46
N LYS A 222 0.62 -23.14 4.97
CA LYS A 222 1.16 -24.10 5.93
C LYS A 222 0.40 -24.13 7.25
N ILE A 223 -0.02 -22.96 7.75
CA ILE A 223 -0.80 -22.86 8.99
C ILE A 223 -2.31 -23.00 8.78
N HIS A 224 -2.74 -23.27 7.55
CA HIS A 224 -4.15 -23.41 7.17
C HIS A 224 -5.03 -22.18 7.50
N ASN A 225 -4.47 -20.97 7.42
CA ASN A 225 -5.19 -19.73 7.74
C ASN A 225 -5.50 -18.88 6.50
N LEU A 226 -5.87 -19.49 5.38
CA LEU A 226 -6.29 -18.75 4.19
C LEU A 226 -7.58 -17.97 4.40
N SER A 227 -8.50 -18.47 5.23
CA SER A 227 -9.75 -17.78 5.55
C SER A 227 -9.60 -16.58 6.49
N GLY A 228 -8.42 -16.35 7.06
CA GLY A 228 -8.13 -15.15 7.87
C GLY A 228 -8.09 -13.88 7.04
N HIS A 229 -7.80 -13.99 5.74
CA HIS A 229 -7.86 -12.86 4.80
C HIS A 229 -9.16 -12.89 3.98
N GLY A 230 -9.64 -11.70 3.57
CA GLY A 230 -10.80 -11.56 2.71
C GLY A 230 -10.58 -12.17 1.31
N ILE A 231 -11.68 -12.43 0.60
CA ILE A 231 -11.64 -13.04 -0.73
C ILE A 231 -10.90 -12.18 -1.75
N TYR A 232 -10.84 -10.86 -1.54
CA TYR A 232 -10.12 -9.91 -2.40
C TYR A 232 -8.63 -10.26 -2.59
N TYR A 233 -8.04 -10.96 -1.61
CA TYR A 233 -6.60 -11.20 -1.48
C TYR A 233 -6.04 -12.16 -2.54
N TYR A 234 -6.91 -12.91 -3.24
CA TYR A 234 -6.49 -14.04 -4.06
C TYR A 234 -6.33 -13.65 -5.52
N VAL A 235 -5.09 -13.76 -6.01
CA VAL A 235 -4.73 -13.58 -7.41
C VAL A 235 -4.51 -14.95 -8.06
N PRO A 236 -5.28 -15.30 -9.11
CA PRO A 236 -5.14 -16.58 -9.79
C PRO A 236 -3.71 -16.84 -10.27
N SER A 237 -3.21 -18.03 -10.02
CA SER A 237 -1.86 -18.48 -10.44
C SER A 237 -0.67 -17.71 -9.86
N LEU A 238 -0.85 -16.76 -8.94
CA LEU A 238 0.24 -15.93 -8.38
C LEU A 238 1.45 -16.77 -7.99
N LEU A 239 1.25 -17.83 -7.21
CA LEU A 239 2.34 -18.64 -6.66
C LEU A 239 3.08 -19.53 -7.67
N LYS A 240 2.63 -19.57 -8.93
CA LYS A 240 3.40 -20.16 -10.04
C LYS A 240 4.50 -19.23 -10.54
N HIS A 241 4.40 -17.92 -10.25
CA HIS A 241 5.24 -16.87 -10.79
C HIS A 241 6.00 -16.08 -9.73
N PHE A 242 5.38 -15.86 -8.57
CA PHE A 242 5.93 -15.04 -7.48
C PHE A 242 5.72 -15.69 -6.11
N GLN A 243 6.75 -15.56 -5.28
CA GLN A 243 6.64 -15.68 -3.83
C GLN A 243 6.59 -14.27 -3.22
N SER A 244 6.18 -14.16 -1.95
CA SER A 244 6.03 -12.87 -1.28
C SER A 244 7.33 -12.05 -1.25
N GLU A 245 8.46 -12.70 -0.97
CA GLU A 245 9.77 -12.06 -0.99
C GLU A 245 10.16 -11.53 -2.37
N GLN A 246 9.76 -12.21 -3.45
CA GLN A 246 10.05 -11.80 -4.83
C GLN A 246 9.23 -10.58 -5.27
N ILE A 247 8.03 -10.40 -4.73
CA ILE A 247 7.26 -9.17 -4.93
C ILE A 247 7.93 -8.02 -4.19
N ASN A 248 8.33 -8.23 -2.92
CA ASN A 248 9.01 -7.24 -2.12
C ASN A 248 10.42 -6.87 -2.66
N GLU A 249 11.11 -7.78 -3.36
CA GLU A 249 12.37 -7.51 -4.07
C GLU A 249 12.23 -6.38 -5.09
N LEU A 250 11.05 -6.17 -5.65
CA LEU A 250 10.79 -5.08 -6.61
C LEU A 250 10.83 -3.70 -5.96
N ILE A 251 10.81 -3.60 -4.63
CA ILE A 251 10.95 -2.33 -3.91
C ILE A 251 12.42 -1.92 -3.78
N VAL A 252 13.34 -2.87 -3.71
CA VAL A 252 14.79 -2.62 -3.54
C VAL A 252 15.32 -1.69 -4.63
N PRO A 253 16.13 -0.67 -4.33
CA PRO A 253 16.72 -0.30 -3.03
C PRO A 253 15.98 0.87 -2.32
N ARG A 254 14.69 1.09 -2.61
CA ARG A 254 13.89 2.21 -2.05
C ARG A 254 13.54 1.97 -0.59
N ALA A 255 13.27 3.06 0.14
CA ALA A 255 12.99 3.00 1.57
C ALA A 255 11.79 2.09 1.91
N ARG A 256 12.02 1.11 2.80
CA ARG A 256 11.09 0.04 3.14
C ARG A 256 11.03 -0.15 4.66
N LEU A 257 9.91 0.25 5.28
CA LEU A 257 9.61 -0.04 6.69
C LEU A 257 8.45 -1.02 6.77
N SER A 258 8.61 -2.09 7.54
CA SER A 258 7.54 -3.02 7.87
C SER A 258 7.57 -3.34 9.36
N VAL A 259 6.47 -3.09 10.05
CA VAL A 259 6.31 -3.38 11.48
C VAL A 259 5.15 -4.34 11.69
N ASN A 260 5.40 -5.47 12.34
CA ASN A 260 4.44 -6.56 12.44
C ASN A 260 4.31 -7.07 13.87
N GLY A 261 3.16 -7.69 14.18
CA GLY A 261 2.93 -8.35 15.46
C GLY A 261 3.44 -9.79 15.45
N ARG A 262 4.15 -10.19 16.51
CA ARG A 262 4.59 -11.59 16.69
C ARG A 262 3.44 -12.53 17.04
N LEU A 263 2.35 -11.98 17.59
CA LEU A 263 1.15 -12.72 17.98
C LEU A 263 0.00 -12.51 16.97
N ASP A 264 0.34 -12.07 15.76
CA ASP A 264 -0.63 -11.81 14.68
C ASP A 264 -0.79 -13.06 13.80
N ASP A 265 -1.93 -13.72 13.91
CA ASP A 265 -2.27 -14.92 13.14
C ASP A 265 -2.47 -14.65 11.64
N LEU A 266 -2.72 -13.38 11.26
CA LEU A 266 -2.83 -12.96 9.86
C LEU A 266 -1.46 -12.78 9.19
N THR A 267 -0.40 -12.64 10.01
CA THR A 267 0.96 -12.38 9.53
C THR A 267 1.95 -13.28 10.27
N PRO A 268 2.02 -14.58 9.92
CA PRO A 268 2.88 -15.53 10.63
C PRO A 268 4.33 -15.05 10.75
N PRO A 269 4.91 -14.98 11.95
CA PRO A 269 6.25 -14.43 12.18
C PRO A 269 7.35 -15.09 11.34
N ALA A 270 7.26 -16.40 11.14
CA ALA A 270 8.22 -17.15 10.32
C ALA A 270 8.24 -16.65 8.86
N GLY A 271 7.09 -16.20 8.35
CA GLY A 271 6.99 -15.61 7.01
C GLY A 271 7.64 -14.23 6.93
N VAL A 272 7.42 -13.38 7.94
CA VAL A 272 8.05 -12.06 8.05
C VAL A 272 9.57 -12.21 8.13
N GLU A 273 10.06 -13.13 8.95
CA GLU A 273 11.50 -13.42 9.10
C GLU A 273 12.10 -13.91 7.79
N ARG A 274 11.42 -14.80 7.05
CA ARG A 274 11.89 -15.27 5.75
C ARG A 274 11.98 -14.14 4.72
N ILE A 275 11.00 -13.27 4.64
CA ILE A 275 11.02 -12.11 3.74
C ILE A 275 12.15 -11.15 4.13
N ARG A 276 12.30 -10.86 5.43
CA ARG A 276 13.39 -10.02 5.96
C ARG A 276 14.76 -10.59 5.58
N ASP A 277 15.00 -11.86 5.87
CA ASP A 277 16.27 -12.52 5.65
C ASP A 277 16.63 -12.64 4.16
N TYR A 278 15.62 -12.63 3.28
CA TYR A 278 15.79 -12.51 1.83
C TYR A 278 16.17 -11.08 1.40
N LEU A 279 15.53 -10.06 1.97
CA LEU A 279 15.68 -8.67 1.52
C LEU A 279 16.93 -7.98 2.06
N LEU A 280 17.31 -8.19 3.32
CA LEU A 280 18.43 -7.49 3.94
C LEU A 280 19.76 -7.65 3.17
N PRO A 281 20.15 -8.85 2.70
CA PRO A 281 21.36 -9.01 1.87
C PRO A 281 21.28 -8.23 0.55
N LEU A 282 20.07 -8.09 -0.05
CA LEU A 282 19.90 -7.31 -1.27
C LEU A 282 20.11 -5.82 -1.00
N TYR A 283 19.52 -5.27 0.06
CA TYR A 283 19.75 -3.87 0.44
C TYR A 283 21.22 -3.61 0.76
N GLN A 284 21.87 -4.51 1.49
CA GLN A 284 23.31 -4.42 1.76
C GLN A 284 24.14 -4.40 0.48
N LYS A 285 23.84 -5.28 -0.47
CA LYS A 285 24.51 -5.36 -1.78
C LYS A 285 24.47 -4.05 -2.56
N TYR A 286 23.34 -3.32 -2.48
CA TYR A 286 23.19 -2.02 -3.14
C TYR A 286 23.60 -0.82 -2.27
N GLY A 287 24.28 -1.05 -1.12
CA GLY A 287 24.74 0.01 -0.22
C GLY A 287 23.63 0.79 0.45
N LYS A 288 22.47 0.13 0.68
CA LYS A 288 21.24 0.71 1.18
C LYS A 288 20.67 -0.01 2.41
N SER A 289 21.55 -0.55 3.27
CA SER A 289 21.17 -1.30 4.46
C SER A 289 20.22 -0.52 5.38
N GLU A 290 20.43 0.79 5.50
CA GLU A 290 19.60 1.69 6.33
C GLU A 290 18.22 1.96 5.74
N ASP A 291 18.02 1.69 4.44
CA ASP A 291 16.78 1.95 3.72
C ASP A 291 15.77 0.78 3.84
N CYS A 292 16.11 -0.29 4.61
CA CYS A 292 15.23 -1.43 4.86
C CYS A 292 15.19 -1.77 6.35
N HIS A 293 14.00 -1.66 6.96
CA HIS A 293 13.76 -2.05 8.33
C HIS A 293 12.49 -2.91 8.43
N ILE A 294 12.63 -4.14 8.89
CA ILE A 294 11.52 -5.10 9.08
C ILE A 294 11.62 -5.64 10.50
N GLU A 295 10.60 -5.37 11.31
CA GLU A 295 10.62 -5.67 12.75
C GLU A 295 9.34 -6.38 13.21
N LEU A 296 9.51 -7.26 14.20
CA LEU A 296 8.43 -8.00 14.88
C LEU A 296 8.34 -7.55 16.33
N PHE A 297 7.16 -7.11 16.75
CA PHE A 297 6.83 -6.67 18.09
C PHE A 297 5.97 -7.72 18.82
N ASP A 298 6.07 -7.78 20.15
CA ASP A 298 5.26 -8.70 20.98
C ASP A 298 3.83 -8.15 21.15
N CYS A 299 3.05 -8.20 20.08
CA CYS A 299 1.65 -7.76 20.06
C CYS A 299 0.84 -8.57 19.02
N PRO A 300 -0.49 -8.55 19.12
CA PRO A 300 -1.39 -9.04 18.09
C PRO A 300 -1.45 -8.07 16.89
N HIS A 301 -2.50 -8.19 16.07
CA HIS A 301 -2.76 -7.34 14.90
C HIS A 301 -3.13 -5.91 15.29
N THR A 302 -2.15 -5.10 15.72
CA THR A 302 -2.34 -3.72 16.19
C THR A 302 -1.08 -2.89 16.02
N GLU A 303 -1.25 -1.56 15.87
CA GLU A 303 -0.15 -0.59 15.84
C GLU A 303 0.20 -0.15 17.27
N LEU A 304 1.37 -0.55 17.75
CA LEU A 304 1.89 -0.08 19.04
C LEU A 304 2.47 1.35 18.95
N PRO A 305 2.56 2.10 20.06
CA PRO A 305 3.24 3.39 20.08
C PRO A 305 4.71 3.33 19.61
N ALA A 306 5.40 2.22 19.86
CA ALA A 306 6.77 2.00 19.39
C ALA A 306 6.82 1.84 17.85
N MET A 307 5.88 1.12 17.24
CA MET A 307 5.74 1.01 15.78
C MET A 307 5.45 2.38 15.16
N ARG A 308 4.50 3.12 15.74
CA ARG A 308 4.15 4.48 15.28
C ARG A 308 5.36 5.41 15.33
N LYS A 309 6.17 5.35 16.35
CA LYS A 309 7.41 6.14 16.44
C LYS A 309 8.36 5.86 15.27
N LEU A 310 8.53 4.61 14.88
CA LEU A 310 9.34 4.23 13.72
C LEU A 310 8.74 4.76 12.42
N ILE A 311 7.43 4.64 12.24
CA ILE A 311 6.73 5.15 11.04
C ILE A 311 6.93 6.66 10.92
N LEU A 312 6.75 7.41 12.02
CA LEU A 312 6.92 8.86 12.03
C LEU A 312 8.36 9.28 11.71
N ALA A 313 9.35 8.57 12.26
CA ALA A 313 10.76 8.80 11.92
C ALA A 313 11.06 8.46 10.44
N TRP A 314 10.43 7.41 9.90
CA TRP A 314 10.58 7.04 8.49
C TRP A 314 10.00 8.09 7.55
N MET A 315 8.83 8.66 7.90
CA MET A 315 8.25 9.80 7.19
C MET A 315 9.21 11.00 7.18
N ASP A 316 9.78 11.33 8.32
CA ASP A 316 10.72 12.44 8.43
C ASP A 316 11.94 12.22 7.54
N ASN A 317 12.61 11.09 7.65
CA ASN A 317 13.85 10.80 6.96
C ASN A 317 13.70 10.68 5.42
N TYR A 318 12.58 10.11 4.96
CA TYR A 318 12.45 9.74 3.54
C TYR A 318 11.46 10.60 2.74
N LEU A 319 10.56 11.32 3.43
CA LEU A 319 9.56 12.15 2.77
C LEU A 319 9.72 13.64 3.12
N VAL A 320 9.83 13.98 4.41
CA VAL A 320 9.82 15.37 4.86
C VAL A 320 11.17 16.04 4.63
N GLU A 321 12.26 15.40 5.04
CA GLU A 321 13.59 15.91 4.79
C GLU A 321 13.95 15.84 3.30
N PRO A 322 14.55 16.93 2.73
CA PRO A 322 15.01 16.86 1.37
C PRO A 322 16.09 15.78 1.26
N ALA A 323 16.09 15.02 0.15
CA ALA A 323 17.13 14.05 -0.12
C ALA A 323 18.50 14.72 0.03
N SER A 324 19.35 14.16 0.88
CA SER A 324 20.76 14.54 0.90
C SER A 324 21.31 14.35 -0.51
N THR A 325 21.71 15.45 -1.13
CA THR A 325 22.27 15.49 -2.50
C THR A 325 23.59 14.75 -2.57
#